data_3674e0d85379386001f297f8b804ea99
#
_entry.id   3674e0d85379386001f297f8b804ea99
#
_cell.length_a   1.000
_cell.length_b   1.000
_cell.length_c   1.000
_cell.angle_alpha   90.00
_cell.angle_beta   90.00
_cell.angle_gamma   90.00
#
_symmetry.space_group_name_H-M   'P 1'
#
loop_
_entity.id
_entity.type
_entity.pdbx_description
1 polymer ?
#
loop_
_entity_poly.entity_id
_entity_poly.type
_entity_poly.pdbx_seq_one_letter_code
_entity_poly.pdbx_strand_id
1 'polypeptide(L)'
;MKLADALEMVTRTDPGMIRSHNEDAIFADAGLGVAILADGMGGYNAGEVASGLATTRLAEDIAGVINSPAVLGQGLSDASVVEAHVVNEVKAANLAIFNAAQGCSQYTGMGTTLVLAWFYDNRMSVAHVGDSRLYRLRGERFEQLTRDHSLLQEQLDNGIITAEQARYAENRNLVTRALGVDPVVEVE
;
A
#
# COMPACT_ATOMS: atom_id res chain seq x y z
N MET A 1 15.19 20.46 -11.21
CA MET A 1 15.84 19.17 -10.87
C MET A 1 14.82 18.08 -11.20
N LYS A 2 15.16 17.05 -11.94
CA LYS A 2 14.25 15.95 -12.22
C LYS A 2 14.15 15.07 -10.96
N LEU A 3 13.00 14.48 -10.66
CA LEU A 3 12.83 13.57 -9.52
C LEU A 3 13.85 12.42 -9.56
N ALA A 4 14.11 11.85 -10.72
CA ALA A 4 15.09 10.79 -10.90
C ALA A 4 16.54 11.19 -10.51
N ASP A 5 16.87 12.49 -10.47
CA ASP A 5 18.17 12.99 -10.03
C ASP A 5 18.24 13.17 -8.51
N ALA A 6 17.09 13.16 -7.83
CA ALA A 6 16.96 13.42 -6.39
C ALA A 6 16.56 12.16 -5.57
N LEU A 7 16.06 11.13 -6.25
CA LEU A 7 15.58 9.90 -5.62
C LEU A 7 16.44 8.73 -6.04
N GLU A 8 16.86 7.96 -5.07
CA GLU A 8 17.41 6.61 -5.26
C GLU A 8 16.43 5.62 -4.64
N MET A 9 15.99 4.65 -5.44
CA MET A 9 15.03 3.64 -5.00
C MET A 9 15.62 2.25 -5.19
N VAL A 10 15.53 1.42 -4.14
CA VAL A 10 15.96 0.02 -4.15
C VAL A 10 14.82 -0.83 -3.66
N THR A 11 14.52 -1.90 -4.38
CA THR A 11 13.47 -2.86 -4.02
C THR A 11 14.06 -4.23 -3.74
N ARG A 12 13.46 -4.92 -2.79
CA ARG A 12 13.75 -6.33 -2.53
C ARG A 12 12.49 -7.01 -2.04
N THR A 13 12.22 -8.19 -2.55
CA THR A 13 11.18 -9.10 -2.05
C THR A 13 11.74 -10.51 -1.97
N ASP A 14 11.22 -11.32 -1.05
CA ASP A 14 11.71 -12.68 -0.79
C ASP A 14 10.61 -13.46 -0.08
N PRO A 15 10.24 -14.67 -0.55
CA PRO A 15 9.19 -15.50 0.06
C PRO A 15 9.54 -15.98 1.49
N GLY A 16 10.78 -15.80 1.92
CA GLY A 16 11.28 -16.31 3.20
C GLY A 16 11.55 -17.81 3.18
N MET A 17 11.73 -18.37 4.38
CA MET A 17 12.18 -19.75 4.55
C MET A 17 11.03 -20.77 4.63
N ILE A 18 9.79 -20.32 4.78
CA ILE A 18 8.64 -21.18 5.12
C ILE A 18 7.66 -21.28 3.97
N ARG A 19 7.41 -20.16 3.27
CA ARG A 19 6.43 -20.13 2.17
C ARG A 19 7.05 -20.61 0.86
N SER A 20 6.25 -21.32 0.04
CA SER A 20 6.67 -21.79 -1.29
C SER A 20 6.52 -20.73 -2.36
N HIS A 21 5.67 -19.71 -2.12
CA HIS A 21 5.36 -18.63 -3.05
C HIS A 21 5.52 -17.29 -2.36
N ASN A 22 5.85 -16.27 -3.14
CA ASN A 22 5.86 -14.90 -2.71
C ASN A 22 4.54 -14.24 -3.11
N GLU A 23 3.78 -13.78 -2.14
CA GLU A 23 2.51 -13.10 -2.35
C GLU A 23 2.64 -11.57 -2.29
N ASP A 24 3.87 -11.07 -2.03
CA ASP A 24 4.16 -9.65 -2.07
C ASP A 24 4.36 -9.15 -3.50
N ALA A 25 3.89 -7.94 -3.79
CA ALA A 25 4.19 -7.21 -5.00
C ALA A 25 4.76 -5.83 -4.66
N ILE A 26 5.79 -5.43 -5.42
CA ILE A 26 6.47 -4.15 -5.22
C ILE A 26 6.60 -3.43 -6.56
N PHE A 27 6.34 -2.14 -6.56
CA PHE A 27 6.65 -1.23 -7.66
C PHE A 27 7.43 -0.03 -7.13
N ALA A 28 8.50 0.39 -7.81
CA ALA A 28 9.19 1.63 -7.51
C ALA A 28 9.78 2.24 -8.78
N ASP A 29 9.52 3.51 -9.00
CA ASP A 29 10.05 4.29 -10.14
C ASP A 29 10.43 5.69 -9.65
N ALA A 30 11.74 5.99 -9.70
CA ALA A 30 12.28 7.28 -9.27
C ALA A 30 11.89 8.42 -10.23
N GLY A 31 11.62 8.13 -11.51
CA GLY A 31 11.17 9.12 -12.49
C GLY A 31 9.74 9.58 -12.25
N LEU A 32 8.86 8.64 -11.85
CA LEU A 32 7.49 8.90 -11.43
C LEU A 32 7.42 9.38 -9.97
N GLY A 33 8.48 9.15 -9.19
CA GLY A 33 8.53 9.46 -7.78
C GLY A 33 7.63 8.56 -6.93
N VAL A 34 7.40 7.31 -7.33
CA VAL A 34 6.40 6.43 -6.69
C VAL A 34 7.06 5.15 -6.18
N ALA A 35 6.68 4.76 -4.98
CA ALA A 35 6.95 3.44 -4.41
C ALA A 35 5.65 2.85 -3.87
N ILE A 36 5.37 1.59 -4.22
CA ILE A 36 4.17 0.84 -3.82
C ILE A 36 4.61 -0.52 -3.34
N LEU A 37 4.04 -0.96 -2.21
CA LEU A 37 4.17 -2.31 -1.67
C LEU A 37 2.78 -2.84 -1.34
N ALA A 38 2.53 -4.09 -1.69
CA ALA A 38 1.31 -4.81 -1.40
C ALA A 38 1.66 -6.23 -0.93
N ASP A 39 1.21 -6.61 0.28
CA ASP A 39 1.34 -7.96 0.85
C ASP A 39 0.02 -8.70 0.62
N GLY A 40 0.05 -9.66 -0.27
CA GLY A 40 -1.11 -10.41 -0.70
C GLY A 40 -1.52 -11.49 0.30
N MET A 41 -2.83 -11.67 0.46
CA MET A 41 -3.42 -12.73 1.29
C MET A 41 -4.53 -13.46 0.55
N GLY A 42 -4.61 -14.76 0.77
CA GLY A 42 -5.62 -15.63 0.17
C GLY A 42 -5.19 -17.09 0.12
N GLY A 43 -6.12 -17.98 -0.31
CA GLY A 43 -5.78 -19.37 -0.55
C GLY A 43 -5.14 -19.59 -1.93
N TYR A 44 -4.30 -20.61 -2.06
CA TYR A 44 -3.52 -20.90 -3.27
C TYR A 44 -2.68 -19.69 -3.74
N ASN A 45 -2.83 -19.21 -4.96
CA ASN A 45 -2.11 -18.07 -5.51
C ASN A 45 -2.96 -16.77 -5.51
N ALA A 46 -4.03 -16.74 -4.74
CA ALA A 46 -4.98 -15.63 -4.74
C ALA A 46 -4.37 -14.34 -4.16
N GLY A 47 -3.49 -14.44 -3.15
CA GLY A 47 -2.75 -13.31 -2.60
C GLY A 47 -1.84 -12.65 -3.63
N GLU A 48 -1.07 -13.44 -4.39
CA GLU A 48 -0.20 -12.95 -5.47
C GLU A 48 -0.99 -12.18 -6.55
N VAL A 49 -2.19 -12.67 -6.88
CA VAL A 49 -3.06 -11.98 -7.85
C VAL A 49 -3.56 -10.66 -7.29
N ALA A 50 -3.98 -10.61 -6.03
CA ALA A 50 -4.47 -9.39 -5.40
C ALA A 50 -3.38 -8.31 -5.29
N SER A 51 -2.20 -8.66 -4.80
CA SER A 51 -1.06 -7.75 -4.67
C SER A 51 -0.55 -7.26 -6.03
N GLY A 52 -0.49 -8.15 -7.03
CA GLY A 52 -0.12 -7.83 -8.40
C GLY A 52 -1.11 -6.88 -9.07
N LEU A 53 -2.43 -7.11 -8.91
CA LEU A 53 -3.46 -6.20 -9.42
C LEU A 53 -3.36 -4.80 -8.78
N ALA A 54 -3.17 -4.74 -7.45
CA ALA A 54 -3.05 -3.47 -6.73
C ALA A 54 -1.86 -2.66 -7.25
N THR A 55 -0.67 -3.26 -7.28
CA THR A 55 0.57 -2.56 -7.65
C THR A 55 0.58 -2.14 -9.11
N THR A 56 0.16 -3.01 -10.03
CA THR A 56 0.14 -2.72 -11.47
C THR A 56 -0.85 -1.60 -11.78
N ARG A 57 -2.08 -1.71 -11.28
CA ARG A 57 -3.11 -0.71 -11.55
C ARG A 57 -2.71 0.66 -11.01
N LEU A 58 -2.30 0.75 -9.75
CA LEU A 58 -1.90 2.02 -9.15
C LEU A 58 -0.69 2.65 -9.87
N ALA A 59 0.28 1.85 -10.30
CA ALA A 59 1.43 2.35 -11.06
C ALA A 59 1.01 2.93 -12.41
N GLU A 60 0.12 2.25 -13.14
CA GLU A 60 -0.41 2.71 -14.44
C GLU A 60 -1.24 3.99 -14.29
N ASP A 61 -2.15 4.04 -13.32
CA ASP A 61 -3.03 5.18 -13.08
C ASP A 61 -2.22 6.43 -12.67
N ILE A 62 -1.23 6.29 -11.79
CA ILE A 62 -0.35 7.40 -11.38
C ILE A 62 0.52 7.85 -12.56
N ALA A 63 1.09 6.93 -13.35
CA ALA A 63 1.83 7.28 -14.55
C ALA A 63 0.97 8.04 -15.56
N GLY A 64 -0.30 7.66 -15.71
CA GLY A 64 -1.27 8.35 -16.54
C GLY A 64 -1.50 9.80 -16.11
N VAL A 65 -1.62 10.04 -14.79
CA VAL A 65 -1.77 11.39 -14.24
C VAL A 65 -0.53 12.24 -14.46
N ILE A 66 0.64 11.73 -14.13
CA ILE A 66 1.91 12.47 -14.29
C ILE A 66 2.13 12.87 -15.74
N ASN A 67 1.77 12.02 -16.68
CA ASN A 67 1.90 12.27 -18.11
C ASN A 67 0.70 13.04 -18.70
N SER A 68 -0.30 13.42 -17.92
CA SER A 68 -1.43 14.18 -18.40
C SER A 68 -1.03 15.62 -18.77
N PRO A 69 -1.66 16.23 -19.82
CA PRO A 69 -1.34 17.60 -20.22
C PRO A 69 -1.53 18.63 -19.08
N ALA A 70 -2.48 18.38 -18.18
CA ALA A 70 -2.73 19.24 -17.03
C ALA A 70 -1.55 19.27 -16.04
N VAL A 71 -0.98 18.11 -15.75
CA VAL A 71 0.19 17.98 -14.83
C VAL A 71 1.47 18.43 -15.51
N LEU A 72 1.68 18.08 -16.79
CA LEU A 72 2.86 18.50 -17.56
C LEU A 72 2.94 20.03 -17.72
N GLY A 73 1.78 20.72 -17.71
CA GLY A 73 1.70 22.18 -17.85
C GLY A 73 1.81 22.94 -16.52
N GLN A 74 1.34 22.40 -15.41
CA GLN A 74 1.20 23.10 -14.12
C GLN A 74 1.97 22.45 -12.98
N GLY A 75 2.45 21.21 -13.12
CA GLY A 75 3.05 20.41 -12.07
C GLY A 75 2.05 19.90 -11.01
N LEU A 76 2.52 19.00 -10.16
CA LEU A 76 1.79 18.50 -8.99
C LEU A 76 2.13 19.38 -7.77
N SER A 77 1.51 20.54 -7.65
CA SER A 77 1.82 21.49 -6.55
C SER A 77 0.79 21.49 -5.44
N ASP A 78 -0.44 21.04 -5.71
CA ASP A 78 -1.51 21.01 -4.72
C ASP A 78 -1.63 19.61 -4.09
N ALA A 79 -1.27 19.52 -2.80
CA ALA A 79 -1.32 18.27 -2.04
C ALA A 79 -2.73 17.69 -1.97
N SER A 80 -3.76 18.52 -1.86
CA SER A 80 -5.15 18.07 -1.74
C SER A 80 -5.63 17.38 -3.02
N VAL A 81 -5.16 17.82 -4.18
CA VAL A 81 -5.46 17.21 -5.47
C VAL A 81 -4.78 15.84 -5.59
N VAL A 82 -3.51 15.76 -5.19
CA VAL A 82 -2.75 14.50 -5.18
C VAL A 82 -3.38 13.49 -4.22
N GLU A 83 -3.71 13.91 -3.01
CA GLU A 83 -4.34 13.05 -1.99
C GLU A 83 -5.71 12.53 -2.46
N ALA A 84 -6.56 13.41 -2.99
CA ALA A 84 -7.86 13.01 -3.52
C ALA A 84 -7.72 12.02 -4.69
N HIS A 85 -6.71 12.23 -5.55
CA HIS A 85 -6.43 11.33 -6.66
C HIS A 85 -5.99 9.96 -6.14
N VAL A 86 -5.00 9.90 -5.25
CA VAL A 86 -4.51 8.64 -4.67
C VAL A 86 -5.65 7.87 -4.01
N VAL A 87 -6.48 8.54 -3.20
CA VAL A 87 -7.64 7.90 -2.56
C VAL A 87 -8.61 7.30 -3.58
N ASN A 88 -8.89 8.02 -4.67
CA ASN A 88 -9.79 7.53 -5.71
C ASN A 88 -9.22 6.32 -6.45
N GLU A 89 -7.92 6.33 -6.78
CA GLU A 89 -7.28 5.22 -7.46
C GLU A 89 -7.14 3.98 -6.55
N VAL A 90 -6.85 4.18 -5.26
CA VAL A 90 -6.85 3.07 -4.30
C VAL A 90 -8.23 2.44 -4.16
N LYS A 91 -9.31 3.24 -4.14
CA LYS A 91 -10.69 2.73 -4.12
C LYS A 91 -11.05 2.00 -5.42
N ALA A 92 -10.57 2.49 -6.57
CA ALA A 92 -10.76 1.82 -7.85
C ALA A 92 -10.01 0.48 -7.92
N ALA A 93 -8.78 0.43 -7.41
CA ALA A 93 -8.02 -0.80 -7.29
C ALA A 93 -8.72 -1.81 -6.35
N ASN A 94 -9.21 -1.35 -5.19
CA ASN A 94 -10.01 -2.17 -4.27
C ASN A 94 -11.19 -2.82 -4.96
N LEU A 95 -11.99 -2.03 -5.68
CA LEU A 95 -13.18 -2.53 -6.38
C LEU A 95 -12.81 -3.53 -7.48
N ALA A 96 -11.70 -3.31 -8.19
CA ALA A 96 -11.22 -4.24 -9.20
C ALA A 96 -10.83 -5.59 -8.61
N ILE A 97 -10.12 -5.61 -7.48
CA ILE A 97 -9.72 -6.83 -6.77
C ILE A 97 -10.97 -7.55 -6.23
N PHE A 98 -11.88 -6.81 -5.59
CA PHE A 98 -13.14 -7.34 -5.08
C PHE A 98 -13.96 -8.01 -6.19
N ASN A 99 -14.14 -7.36 -7.34
CA ASN A 99 -14.88 -7.91 -8.47
C ASN A 99 -14.20 -9.14 -9.07
N ALA A 100 -12.87 -9.15 -9.15
CA ALA A 100 -12.12 -10.33 -9.62
C ALA A 100 -12.30 -11.52 -8.66
N ALA A 101 -12.32 -11.28 -7.34
CA ALA A 101 -12.60 -12.30 -6.34
C ALA A 101 -14.01 -12.89 -6.47
N GLN A 102 -15.02 -12.06 -6.78
CA GLN A 102 -16.39 -12.52 -7.01
C GLN A 102 -16.55 -13.27 -8.33
N GLY A 103 -15.77 -12.90 -9.35
CA GLY A 103 -15.86 -13.50 -10.68
C GLY A 103 -15.20 -14.88 -10.84
N CYS A 104 -14.33 -15.29 -9.90
CA CYS A 104 -13.58 -16.53 -10.00
C CYS A 104 -13.46 -17.22 -8.63
N SER A 105 -13.98 -18.44 -8.53
CA SER A 105 -13.96 -19.20 -7.27
C SER A 105 -12.55 -19.47 -6.73
N GLN A 106 -11.54 -19.51 -7.60
CA GLN A 106 -10.13 -19.66 -7.19
C GLN A 106 -9.58 -18.43 -6.46
N TYR A 107 -10.21 -17.26 -6.63
CA TYR A 107 -9.83 -15.99 -6.01
C TYR A 107 -10.72 -15.60 -4.84
N THR A 108 -11.62 -16.50 -4.43
CA THR A 108 -12.53 -16.23 -3.30
C THR A 108 -11.74 -15.88 -2.04
N GLY A 109 -12.03 -14.73 -1.46
CA GLY A 109 -11.38 -14.26 -0.24
C GLY A 109 -9.96 -13.72 -0.44
N MET A 110 -9.52 -13.46 -1.68
CA MET A 110 -8.26 -12.77 -1.91
C MET A 110 -8.34 -11.32 -1.44
N GLY A 111 -7.23 -10.83 -0.95
CA GLY A 111 -7.05 -9.44 -0.57
C GLY A 111 -5.57 -9.09 -0.53
N THR A 112 -5.29 -7.83 -0.29
CA THR A 112 -3.91 -7.37 -0.12
C THR A 112 -3.85 -6.14 0.77
N THR A 113 -2.75 -5.97 1.48
CA THR A 113 -2.40 -4.68 2.08
C THR A 113 -1.95 -3.70 0.98
N LEU A 114 -1.77 -2.46 1.36
CA LEU A 114 -1.18 -1.44 0.51
C LEU A 114 -0.38 -0.45 1.36
N VAL A 115 0.82 -0.13 0.91
CA VAL A 115 1.54 1.09 1.29
C VAL A 115 2.03 1.76 0.02
N LEU A 116 1.68 3.03 -0.15
CA LEU A 116 2.06 3.86 -1.28
C LEU A 116 2.74 5.12 -0.77
N ALA A 117 3.89 5.46 -1.35
CA ALA A 117 4.56 6.74 -1.16
C ALA A 117 4.73 7.43 -2.52
N TRP A 118 4.23 8.65 -2.66
CA TRP A 118 4.36 9.46 -3.87
C TRP A 118 5.10 10.75 -3.58
N PHE A 119 6.26 10.90 -4.21
CA PHE A 119 7.13 12.07 -4.09
C PHE A 119 6.85 13.05 -5.23
N TYR A 120 6.60 14.31 -4.89
CA TYR A 120 6.36 15.39 -5.83
C TYR A 120 6.64 16.73 -5.15
N ASP A 121 7.08 17.74 -5.90
CA ASP A 121 7.26 19.12 -5.44
C ASP A 121 7.88 19.25 -4.02
N ASN A 122 8.96 18.50 -3.75
CA ASN A 122 9.63 18.43 -2.45
C ASN A 122 8.72 17.96 -1.28
N ARG A 123 7.68 17.19 -1.60
CA ARG A 123 6.71 16.60 -0.68
C ARG A 123 6.64 15.10 -0.89
N MET A 124 6.02 14.42 0.05
CA MET A 124 5.64 13.03 -0.04
C MET A 124 4.22 12.86 0.51
N SER A 125 3.32 12.34 -0.32
CA SER A 125 2.03 11.81 0.16
C SER A 125 2.16 10.34 0.41
N VAL A 126 1.55 9.87 1.49
CA VAL A 126 1.51 8.46 1.88
C VAL A 126 0.06 8.03 1.93
N ALA A 127 -0.25 6.87 1.37
CA ALA A 127 -1.53 6.20 1.55
C ALA A 127 -1.30 4.75 1.96
N HIS A 128 -2.14 4.24 2.86
CA HIS A 128 -2.04 2.83 3.25
C HIS A 128 -3.39 2.21 3.60
N VAL A 129 -3.42 0.89 3.45
CA VAL A 129 -4.51 -0.01 3.90
C VAL A 129 -3.85 -1.30 4.36
N GLY A 130 -4.13 -1.72 5.59
CA GLY A 130 -3.56 -2.94 6.17
C GLY A 130 -2.47 -2.66 7.20
N ASP A 131 -1.63 -3.64 7.45
CA ASP A 131 -0.57 -3.63 8.47
C ASP A 131 0.85 -3.61 7.90
N SER A 132 0.99 -3.45 6.57
CA SER A 132 2.27 -3.10 5.95
C SER A 132 2.68 -1.68 6.33
N ARG A 133 3.97 -1.45 6.56
CA ARG A 133 4.43 -0.24 7.25
C ARG A 133 5.38 0.59 6.40
N LEU A 134 5.30 1.90 6.57
CA LEU A 134 6.26 2.86 6.08
C LEU A 134 6.99 3.51 7.25
N TYR A 135 8.32 3.49 7.16
CA TYR A 135 9.19 4.15 8.13
C TYR A 135 9.99 5.28 7.48
N ARG A 136 10.27 6.31 8.25
CA ARG A 136 11.14 7.41 7.86
C ARG A 136 12.34 7.51 8.78
N LEU A 137 13.54 7.56 8.20
CA LEU A 137 14.75 7.97 8.90
C LEU A 137 15.14 9.37 8.41
N ARG A 138 15.13 10.36 9.30
CA ARG A 138 15.56 11.72 9.02
C ARG A 138 16.54 12.19 10.08
N GLY A 139 17.81 12.36 9.71
CA GLY A 139 18.89 12.51 10.68
C GLY A 139 18.96 11.28 11.59
N GLU A 140 18.80 11.47 12.89
CA GLU A 140 18.79 10.40 13.89
C GLU A 140 17.38 9.92 14.28
N ARG A 141 16.33 10.55 13.75
CA ARG A 141 14.95 10.22 14.07
C ARG A 141 14.42 9.13 13.14
N PHE A 142 14.20 7.94 13.71
CA PHE A 142 13.52 6.83 13.05
C PHE A 142 12.08 6.73 13.55
N GLU A 143 11.11 6.80 12.65
CA GLU A 143 9.69 6.83 12.99
C GLU A 143 8.85 6.05 11.99
N GLN A 144 7.82 5.36 12.48
CA GLN A 144 6.77 4.77 11.65
C GLN A 144 5.77 5.87 11.27
N LEU A 145 5.44 5.97 9.98
CA LEU A 145 4.50 6.96 9.46
C LEU A 145 3.09 6.40 9.28
N THR A 146 2.95 5.11 9.06
CA THR A 146 1.65 4.40 8.93
C THR A 146 1.21 3.88 10.29
N ARG A 147 -0.10 3.70 10.46
CA ARG A 147 -0.67 3.03 11.62
C ARG A 147 -1.33 1.74 11.19
N ASP A 148 -0.98 0.62 11.81
CA ASP A 148 -1.46 -0.69 11.37
C ASP A 148 -2.98 -0.81 11.49
N HIS A 149 -3.64 -1.26 10.43
CA HIS A 149 -5.03 -1.71 10.50
C HIS A 149 -5.04 -3.18 10.92
N SER A 150 -4.80 -3.41 12.20
CA SER A 150 -4.74 -4.74 12.80
C SER A 150 -5.50 -4.77 14.13
N LEU A 151 -6.04 -5.93 14.46
CA LEU A 151 -6.73 -6.13 15.74
C LEU A 151 -5.82 -5.78 16.92
N LEU A 152 -4.54 -6.11 16.81
CA LEU A 152 -3.56 -5.80 17.84
C LEU A 152 -3.41 -4.30 18.06
N GLN A 153 -3.32 -3.53 16.98
CA GLN A 153 -3.21 -2.07 17.06
C GLN A 153 -4.49 -1.45 17.65
N GLU A 154 -5.66 -1.93 17.23
CA GLU A 154 -6.93 -1.47 17.80
C GLU A 154 -7.04 -1.73 19.31
N GLN A 155 -6.55 -2.90 19.77
CA GLN A 155 -6.52 -3.23 21.19
C GLN A 155 -5.56 -2.33 21.99
N LEU A 156 -4.40 -2.00 21.42
CA LEU A 156 -3.44 -1.05 22.00
C LEU A 156 -4.06 0.34 22.14
N ASP A 157 -4.69 0.83 21.08
CA ASP A 157 -5.27 2.18 21.01
C ASP A 157 -6.44 2.37 21.97
N ASN A 158 -7.23 1.31 22.16
CA ASN A 158 -8.34 1.30 23.10
C ASN A 158 -7.88 0.98 24.55
N GLY A 159 -6.58 0.80 24.79
CA GLY A 159 -6.04 0.48 26.11
C GLY A 159 -6.47 -0.90 26.65
N ILE A 160 -6.95 -1.80 25.76
CA ILE A 160 -7.36 -3.16 26.14
C ILE A 160 -6.14 -3.99 26.52
N ILE A 161 -5.02 -3.78 25.84
CA ILE A 161 -3.74 -4.41 26.11
C ILE A 161 -2.63 -3.35 26.20
N THR A 162 -1.57 -3.68 26.92
CA THR A 162 -0.35 -2.85 26.99
C THR A 162 0.61 -3.22 25.85
N ALA A 163 1.57 -2.32 25.56
CA ALA A 163 2.62 -2.60 24.58
C ALA A 163 3.48 -3.83 24.94
N GLU A 164 3.60 -4.14 26.23
CA GLU A 164 4.29 -5.35 26.69
C GLU A 164 3.48 -6.62 26.37
N GLN A 165 2.17 -6.61 26.64
CA GLN A 165 1.26 -7.72 26.32
C GLN A 165 1.16 -7.95 24.81
N ALA A 166 1.21 -6.89 24.00
CA ALA A 166 1.17 -6.96 22.54
C ALA A 166 2.31 -7.80 21.95
N ARG A 167 3.50 -7.81 22.58
CA ARG A 167 4.66 -8.58 22.12
C ARG A 167 4.42 -10.10 22.13
N TYR A 168 3.50 -10.56 22.96
CA TYR A 168 3.20 -11.98 23.19
C TYR A 168 1.80 -12.36 22.67
N ALA A 169 1.10 -11.45 22.01
CA ALA A 169 -0.23 -11.70 21.50
C ALA A 169 -0.20 -12.74 20.35
N GLU A 170 -1.08 -13.72 20.41
CA GLU A 170 -1.20 -14.76 19.38
C GLU A 170 -1.87 -14.23 18.10
N ASN A 171 -2.73 -13.20 18.21
CA ASN A 171 -3.52 -12.60 17.14
C ASN A 171 -2.83 -11.42 16.44
N ARG A 172 -1.50 -11.33 16.52
CA ARG A 172 -0.72 -10.21 15.97
C ARG A 172 -0.79 -10.07 14.44
N ASN A 173 -1.21 -11.12 13.74
CA ASN A 173 -1.29 -11.14 12.27
C ASN A 173 -2.74 -10.96 11.77
N LEU A 174 -3.68 -10.53 12.62
CA LEU A 174 -5.05 -10.30 12.19
C LEU A 174 -5.22 -8.88 11.66
N VAL A 175 -5.25 -8.76 10.34
CA VAL A 175 -5.51 -7.53 9.62
C VAL A 175 -7.01 -7.22 9.68
N THR A 176 -7.37 -5.97 10.01
CA THR A 176 -8.78 -5.53 10.12
C THR A 176 -9.25 -4.79 8.89
N ARG A 177 -8.34 -4.40 7.99
CA ARG A 177 -8.66 -3.69 6.74
C ARG A 177 -7.69 -4.09 5.65
N ALA A 178 -8.21 -4.47 4.47
CA ALA A 178 -7.42 -4.85 3.30
C ALA A 178 -8.16 -4.53 2.01
N LEU A 179 -7.44 -4.36 0.91
CA LEU A 179 -8.02 -4.22 -0.42
C LEU A 179 -8.62 -5.54 -0.89
N GLY A 180 -9.77 -5.48 -1.57
CA GLY A 180 -10.43 -6.61 -2.20
C GLY A 180 -11.31 -7.46 -1.30
N VAL A 181 -11.32 -7.23 0.01
CA VAL A 181 -12.16 -7.98 0.97
C VAL A 181 -13.59 -7.46 0.96
N ASP A 182 -13.75 -6.14 0.95
CA ASP A 182 -15.05 -5.46 0.91
C ASP A 182 -15.15 -4.56 -0.33
N PRO A 183 -16.36 -4.29 -0.86
CA PRO A 183 -16.53 -3.44 -2.04
C PRO A 183 -16.14 -1.98 -1.79
N VAL A 184 -16.11 -1.55 -0.54
CA VAL A 184 -15.72 -0.20 -0.12
C VAL A 184 -14.58 -0.30 0.88
N VAL A 185 -13.56 0.53 0.69
CA VAL A 185 -12.41 0.62 1.58
C VAL A 185 -12.19 2.05 2.05
N GLU A 186 -11.81 2.21 3.30
CA GLU A 186 -11.31 3.45 3.85
C GLU A 186 -9.79 3.48 3.72
N VAL A 187 -9.26 4.57 3.14
CA VAL A 187 -7.83 4.78 2.85
C VAL A 187 -7.31 5.83 3.82
N GLU A 188 -6.21 5.54 4.47
CA GLU A 188 -5.46 6.51 5.28
C GLU A 188 -4.21 6.99 4.54
#